data_302eb0ddb78e7bc357d75f3203b56d81
#
_entry.id   302eb0ddb78e7bc357d75f3203b56d81
#
_cell.length_a   1.000
_cell.length_b   1.000
_cell.length_c   1.000
_cell.angle_alpha   90.00
_cell.angle_beta   90.00
_cell.angle_gamma   90.00
#
_symmetry.space_group_name_H-M   'P 1'
#
loop_
_entity.id
_entity.type
_entity.pdbx_description
1 polymer ?
#
loop_
_entity_poly.entity_id
_entity_poly.type
_entity_poly.pdbx_seq_one_letter_code
_entity_poly.pdbx_strand_id
1 'polypeptide(L)'
;MPVRLVNVVFMAADPEELADFWDGEVEMWHQWIPGPGEEYRILPDEDDEGTLELTFAQAPEPREKVGKNRIHLDMNTFGMHDYQQRYDDRLKYTETRPLDIGQGELVPWTVYPDPEGNEFCVLKPRDRYKNSGALAAVVIDCADPARLAAFWSAVTGWPIVDDEPAFAALRSPETEEGPFIEFVRVEDRTPAPSPVMLGLESYYPHQHDADVAWLESLGAKKVRRHDGDVSYSIVADPEGNEFRVVIPVWPPPDRR
;
A
#
# COMPACT_ATOMS: atom_id res chain seq x y z
N MET A 1 -7.60 -6.90 18.04
CA MET A 1 -7.22 -7.66 16.83
C MET A 1 -5.85 -8.26 17.06
N PRO A 2 -5.54 -9.43 16.53
CA PRO A 2 -4.25 -10.10 16.76
C PRO A 2 -3.11 -9.56 15.88
N VAL A 3 -3.43 -8.84 14.83
CA VAL A 3 -2.48 -8.21 13.91
C VAL A 3 -2.76 -6.71 13.74
N ARG A 4 -1.79 -5.96 13.25
CA ARG A 4 -1.94 -4.55 12.86
C ARG A 4 -1.51 -4.34 11.42
N LEU A 5 -2.17 -3.43 10.72
CA LEU A 5 -1.74 -2.93 9.43
C LEU A 5 -0.59 -1.93 9.66
N VAL A 6 0.52 -2.10 8.99
CA VAL A 6 1.72 -1.30 9.23
C VAL A 6 2.28 -0.62 7.99
N ASN A 7 2.18 -1.28 6.83
CA ASN A 7 2.83 -0.75 5.63
C ASN A 7 2.15 -1.17 4.33
N VAL A 8 2.57 -0.53 3.24
CA VAL A 8 2.41 -1.02 1.88
C VAL A 8 3.76 -1.56 1.43
N VAL A 9 3.78 -2.78 0.92
CA VAL A 9 4.99 -3.50 0.53
C VAL A 9 5.08 -3.59 -0.99
N PHE A 10 6.22 -3.18 -1.53
CA PHE A 10 6.62 -3.37 -2.91
C PHE A 10 7.62 -4.53 -2.99
N MET A 11 7.28 -5.56 -3.74
CA MET A 11 8.20 -6.67 -4.05
C MET A 11 9.03 -6.26 -5.26
N ALA A 12 10.18 -5.65 -5.00
CA ALA A 12 11.01 -4.95 -5.97
C ALA A 12 12.11 -5.83 -6.57
N ALA A 13 12.46 -5.61 -7.81
CA ALA A 13 13.66 -6.16 -8.43
C ALA A 13 14.92 -5.41 -7.97
N ASP A 14 14.79 -4.09 -7.79
CA ASP A 14 15.79 -3.19 -7.19
C ASP A 14 15.15 -2.35 -6.08
N PRO A 15 15.17 -2.82 -4.83
CA PRO A 15 14.56 -2.10 -3.71
C PRO A 15 15.18 -0.73 -3.42
N GLU A 16 16.47 -0.54 -3.70
CA GLU A 16 17.17 0.73 -3.49
C GLU A 16 16.69 1.79 -4.49
N GLU A 17 16.72 1.47 -5.79
CA GLU A 17 16.25 2.38 -6.84
C GLU A 17 14.78 2.76 -6.63
N LEU A 18 13.96 1.79 -6.23
CA LEU A 18 12.54 2.03 -6.01
C LEU A 18 12.30 2.89 -4.75
N ALA A 19 13.07 2.67 -3.67
CA ALA A 19 13.00 3.50 -2.47
C ALA A 19 13.43 4.95 -2.76
N ASP A 20 14.51 5.16 -3.51
CA ASP A 20 14.98 6.49 -3.91
C ASP A 20 13.95 7.26 -4.73
N PHE A 21 13.23 6.56 -5.61
CA PHE A 21 12.13 7.15 -6.37
C PHE A 21 11.00 7.61 -5.45
N TRP A 22 10.54 6.72 -4.57
CA TRP A 22 9.42 7.00 -3.68
C TRP A 22 9.74 8.02 -2.58
N ASP A 23 10.99 8.10 -2.10
CA ASP A 23 11.44 9.17 -1.19
C ASP A 23 11.18 10.56 -1.79
N GLY A 24 11.42 10.70 -3.07
CA GLY A 24 11.08 11.91 -3.78
C GLY A 24 9.58 12.14 -4.01
N GLU A 25 8.69 11.11 -4.00
CA GLU A 25 7.24 11.25 -4.21
C GLU A 25 6.49 11.63 -2.92
N VAL A 26 6.93 11.14 -1.79
CA VAL A 26 6.34 11.42 -0.48
C VAL A 26 7.17 12.48 0.24
N GLU A 27 6.94 13.76 -0.09
CA GLU A 27 7.59 14.86 0.63
C GLU A 27 7.34 14.77 2.13
N MET A 28 8.35 15.14 2.92
CA MET A 28 8.34 15.14 4.38
C MET A 28 8.44 13.76 5.03
N TRP A 29 8.53 12.68 4.28
CA TRP A 29 8.82 11.36 4.83
C TRP A 29 10.33 11.08 4.79
N HIS A 30 10.79 10.11 5.56
CA HIS A 30 12.21 9.80 5.70
C HIS A 30 12.54 8.43 5.13
N GLN A 31 13.51 8.40 4.22
CA GLN A 31 14.07 7.14 3.77
C GLN A 31 14.90 6.50 4.89
N TRP A 32 14.53 5.28 5.25
CA TRP A 32 15.32 4.41 6.11
C TRP A 32 16.29 3.58 5.26
N ILE A 33 17.60 3.86 5.39
CA ILE A 33 18.64 3.07 4.74
C ILE A 33 18.88 1.83 5.61
N PRO A 34 18.63 0.62 5.05
CA PRO A 34 18.66 -0.61 5.83
C PRO A 34 20.08 -1.01 6.22
N GLY A 35 20.21 -1.59 7.41
CA GLY A 35 21.35 -2.41 7.79
C GLY A 35 21.29 -3.81 7.12
N PRO A 36 22.31 -4.66 7.36
CA PRO A 36 22.31 -6.02 6.85
C PRO A 36 21.07 -6.80 7.32
N GLY A 37 20.32 -7.37 6.37
CA GLY A 37 19.13 -8.16 6.65
C GLY A 37 17.85 -7.35 6.92
N GLU A 38 17.88 -6.04 6.73
CA GLU A 38 16.71 -5.16 6.79
C GLU A 38 16.20 -4.83 5.38
N GLU A 39 14.99 -4.28 5.29
CA GLU A 39 14.37 -3.83 4.05
C GLU A 39 14.42 -2.30 3.95
N TYR A 40 14.50 -1.76 2.72
CA TYR A 40 14.35 -0.32 2.48
C TYR A 40 12.95 0.12 2.88
N ARG A 41 12.84 1.27 3.55
CA ARG A 41 11.56 1.82 4.00
C ARG A 41 11.52 3.32 3.82
N ILE A 42 10.34 3.84 3.60
CA ILE A 42 10.04 5.26 3.71
C ILE A 42 9.05 5.41 4.86
N LEU A 43 9.48 6.15 5.86
CA LEU A 43 8.77 6.35 7.12
C LEU A 43 8.09 7.71 7.10
N PRO A 44 6.81 7.81 7.47
CA PRO A 44 6.15 9.09 7.66
C PRO A 44 6.81 9.87 8.80
N ASP A 45 6.68 11.20 8.77
CA ASP A 45 7.10 12.06 9.85
C ASP A 45 6.35 11.76 11.15
N GLU A 46 6.96 12.11 12.29
CA GLU A 46 6.37 11.88 13.62
C GLU A 46 4.99 12.57 13.79
N ASP A 47 4.73 13.64 13.04
CA ASP A 47 3.48 14.39 13.05
C ASP A 47 2.40 13.78 12.13
N ASP A 48 2.75 12.77 11.31
CA ASP A 48 1.84 12.08 10.36
C ASP A 48 1.36 10.74 10.96
N GLU A 49 0.87 10.82 12.20
CA GLU A 49 0.34 9.66 12.93
C GLU A 49 -0.84 9.02 12.17
N GLY A 50 -0.83 7.70 12.05
CA GLY A 50 -1.90 6.93 11.38
C GLY A 50 -1.63 6.63 9.91
N THR A 51 -0.51 7.09 9.35
CA THR A 51 -0.08 6.79 8.00
C THR A 51 0.63 5.44 7.91
N LEU A 52 0.64 4.86 6.71
CA LEU A 52 1.29 3.58 6.41
C LEU A 52 2.70 3.80 5.89
N GLU A 53 3.67 3.08 6.44
CA GLU A 53 5.05 3.04 5.89
C GLU A 53 5.03 2.44 4.47
N LEU A 54 5.98 2.84 3.61
CA LEU A 54 6.27 2.13 2.38
C LEU A 54 7.49 1.24 2.60
N THR A 55 7.40 -0.03 2.23
CA THR A 55 8.48 -1.00 2.38
C THR A 55 8.83 -1.59 1.02
N PHE A 56 10.13 -1.62 0.70
CA PHE A 56 10.66 -2.15 -0.55
C PHE A 56 11.47 -3.41 -0.24
N ALA A 57 10.87 -4.55 -0.53
CA ALA A 57 11.42 -5.87 -0.26
C ALA A 57 11.98 -6.49 -1.54
N GLN A 58 13.13 -7.17 -1.43
CA GLN A 58 13.68 -7.89 -2.57
C GLN A 58 12.71 -8.97 -3.06
N ALA A 59 12.28 -8.90 -4.32
CA ALA A 59 11.50 -9.97 -4.93
C ALA A 59 12.34 -11.27 -5.00
N PRO A 60 11.79 -12.42 -4.62
CA PRO A 60 12.53 -13.67 -4.66
C PRO A 60 12.91 -14.09 -6.08
N GLU A 61 12.16 -13.67 -7.07
CA GLU A 61 12.42 -13.83 -8.50
C GLU A 61 12.01 -12.56 -9.24
N PRO A 62 12.77 -12.14 -10.28
CA PRO A 62 12.36 -11.05 -11.15
C PRO A 62 10.98 -11.34 -11.73
N ARG A 63 10.03 -10.42 -11.58
CA ARG A 63 8.69 -10.55 -12.17
C ARG A 63 8.57 -9.62 -13.36
N GLU A 64 8.18 -10.18 -14.49
CA GLU A 64 7.72 -9.37 -15.59
C GLU A 64 6.36 -8.79 -15.26
N LYS A 65 6.21 -7.47 -15.39
CA LYS A 65 4.93 -6.80 -15.13
C LYS A 65 3.90 -7.20 -16.18
N VAL A 66 2.77 -7.71 -15.73
CA VAL A 66 1.66 -8.14 -16.58
C VAL A 66 0.41 -7.33 -16.25
N GLY A 67 0.03 -6.43 -17.15
CA GLY A 67 -1.18 -5.62 -17.00
C GLY A 67 -1.11 -4.60 -15.87
N LYS A 68 -2.26 -4.01 -15.50
CA LYS A 68 -2.41 -3.08 -14.38
C LYS A 68 -2.30 -3.81 -13.04
N ASN A 69 -1.60 -3.23 -12.07
CA ASN A 69 -1.59 -3.74 -10.70
C ASN A 69 -2.99 -3.67 -10.08
N ARG A 70 -3.37 -4.69 -9.32
CA ARG A 70 -4.62 -4.67 -8.55
C ARG A 70 -4.58 -3.71 -7.38
N ILE A 71 -3.40 -3.42 -6.87
CA ILE A 71 -3.19 -2.51 -5.76
C ILE A 71 -2.28 -1.40 -6.24
N HIS A 72 -2.70 -0.16 -6.02
CA HIS A 72 -1.93 1.04 -6.35
C HIS A 72 -2.13 2.12 -5.28
N LEU A 73 -1.26 3.12 -5.31
CA LEU A 73 -1.31 4.25 -4.41
C LEU A 73 -1.92 5.46 -5.09
N ASP A 74 -2.76 6.18 -4.36
CA ASP A 74 -3.27 7.49 -4.74
C ASP A 74 -2.56 8.55 -3.91
N MET A 75 -1.78 9.41 -4.59
CA MET A 75 -1.01 10.49 -3.97
C MET A 75 -1.87 11.73 -3.81
N ASN A 76 -1.84 12.31 -2.61
CA ASN A 76 -2.61 13.50 -2.26
C ASN A 76 -1.88 14.78 -2.69
N THR A 77 -2.63 15.73 -3.21
CA THR A 77 -2.12 17.06 -3.56
C THR A 77 -2.88 18.19 -2.86
N PHE A 78 -3.70 17.84 -1.86
CA PHE A 78 -4.46 18.85 -1.10
C PHE A 78 -3.50 19.78 -0.34
N GLY A 79 -3.71 21.09 -0.45
CA GLY A 79 -2.84 22.08 0.18
C GLY A 79 -1.55 22.40 -0.58
N MET A 80 -1.21 21.65 -1.63
CA MET A 80 -0.07 21.99 -2.48
C MET A 80 -0.41 23.17 -3.40
N HIS A 81 0.36 24.25 -3.28
CA HIS A 81 0.36 25.29 -4.30
C HIS A 81 1.08 24.78 -5.55
N ASP A 82 0.43 24.92 -6.70
CA ASP A 82 1.01 24.58 -8.00
C ASP A 82 1.40 23.08 -8.15
N TYR A 83 0.57 22.14 -7.63
CA TYR A 83 0.82 20.70 -7.77
C TYR A 83 1.10 20.31 -9.24
N GLN A 84 0.42 20.94 -10.19
CA GLN A 84 0.63 20.72 -11.62
C GLN A 84 2.07 21.08 -12.03
N GLN A 85 2.56 22.25 -11.60
CA GLN A 85 3.92 22.70 -11.89
C GLN A 85 4.97 21.76 -11.29
N ARG A 86 4.73 21.29 -10.08
CA ARG A 86 5.61 20.35 -9.38
C ARG A 86 5.74 19.03 -10.15
N TYR A 87 4.60 18.44 -10.58
CA TYR A 87 4.63 17.24 -11.38
C TYR A 87 5.19 17.46 -12.78
N ASP A 88 4.90 18.62 -13.41
CA ASP A 88 5.51 19.00 -14.69
C ASP A 88 7.04 19.14 -14.58
N ASP A 89 7.53 19.71 -13.49
CA ASP A 89 8.97 19.84 -13.25
C ASP A 89 9.62 18.48 -12.97
N ARG A 90 8.97 17.64 -12.21
CA ARG A 90 9.43 16.28 -11.93
C ARG A 90 9.50 15.42 -13.20
N LEU A 91 8.50 15.50 -14.08
CA LEU A 91 8.52 14.84 -15.39
C LEU A 91 9.74 15.22 -16.23
N LYS A 92 10.27 16.43 -16.06
CA LYS A 92 11.49 16.88 -16.76
C LYS A 92 12.76 16.21 -16.19
N TYR A 93 12.77 15.87 -14.91
CA TYR A 93 13.95 15.32 -14.23
C TYR A 93 13.98 13.79 -14.21
N THR A 94 12.84 13.12 -14.08
CA THR A 94 12.75 11.66 -13.94
C THR A 94 12.40 10.94 -15.25
N GLU A 95 12.16 11.68 -16.36
CA GLU A 95 11.64 11.14 -17.63
C GLU A 95 10.32 10.35 -17.49
N THR A 96 9.70 10.36 -16.30
CA THR A 96 8.42 9.70 -16.04
C THR A 96 7.31 10.39 -16.81
N ARG A 97 6.49 9.63 -17.52
CA ARG A 97 5.38 10.15 -18.33
C ARG A 97 4.06 9.57 -17.86
N PRO A 98 2.96 10.34 -17.96
CA PRO A 98 1.64 9.82 -17.69
C PRO A 98 1.34 8.58 -18.51
N LEU A 99 0.69 7.61 -17.85
CA LEU A 99 0.16 6.41 -18.50
C LEU A 99 -1.31 6.58 -18.84
N ASP A 100 -1.70 6.10 -20.02
CA ASP A 100 -3.09 5.83 -20.36
C ASP A 100 -3.37 4.34 -20.10
N ILE A 101 -4.14 4.08 -19.05
CA ILE A 101 -4.62 2.74 -18.67
C ILE A 101 -6.12 2.56 -18.98
N GLY A 102 -6.67 3.41 -19.86
CA GLY A 102 -8.08 3.42 -20.22
C GLY A 102 -8.98 4.26 -19.31
N GLN A 103 -8.40 5.11 -18.44
CA GLN A 103 -9.14 5.95 -17.49
C GLN A 103 -9.91 7.11 -18.16
N GLY A 104 -9.56 7.46 -19.41
CA GLY A 104 -10.14 8.61 -20.14
C GLY A 104 -9.59 9.97 -19.71
N GLU A 105 -9.93 11.02 -20.45
CA GLU A 105 -9.35 12.37 -20.26
C GLU A 105 -10.03 13.22 -19.16
N LEU A 106 -11.20 12.81 -18.67
CA LEU A 106 -12.03 13.62 -17.77
C LEU A 106 -11.92 13.23 -16.29
N VAL A 107 -11.04 12.31 -15.97
CA VAL A 107 -10.83 11.88 -14.58
C VAL A 107 -10.03 12.92 -13.78
N PRO A 108 -10.32 13.08 -12.46
CA PRO A 108 -9.61 14.04 -11.63
C PRO A 108 -8.31 13.51 -11.04
N TRP A 109 -7.57 12.72 -11.80
CA TRP A 109 -6.23 12.21 -11.46
C TRP A 109 -5.39 11.96 -12.71
N THR A 110 -4.09 11.82 -12.51
CA THR A 110 -3.15 11.42 -13.56
C THR A 110 -2.42 10.16 -13.09
N VAL A 111 -2.29 9.16 -13.96
CA VAL A 111 -1.58 7.92 -13.66
C VAL A 111 -0.13 8.03 -14.09
N TYR A 112 0.79 7.61 -13.24
CA TYR A 112 2.22 7.55 -13.51
C TYR A 112 2.75 6.14 -13.19
N PRO A 113 3.83 5.68 -13.85
CA PRO A 113 4.57 4.51 -13.45
C PRO A 113 5.71 4.90 -12.50
N ASP A 114 6.04 4.02 -11.56
CA ASP A 114 7.33 4.03 -10.90
C ASP A 114 8.42 3.38 -11.79
N PRO A 115 9.70 3.31 -11.38
CA PRO A 115 10.78 2.71 -12.18
C PRO A 115 10.52 1.25 -12.59
N GLU A 116 9.78 0.49 -11.80
CA GLU A 116 9.42 -0.89 -12.11
C GLU A 116 8.06 -1.02 -12.81
N GLY A 117 7.45 0.12 -13.17
CA GLY A 117 6.19 0.19 -13.90
C GLY A 117 4.95 -0.01 -13.01
N ASN A 118 5.07 0.06 -11.68
CA ASN A 118 3.90 0.05 -10.82
C ASN A 118 3.14 1.37 -10.99
N GLU A 119 1.85 1.29 -11.29
CA GLU A 119 1.01 2.46 -11.44
C GLU A 119 0.73 3.10 -10.08
N PHE A 120 0.78 4.43 -10.06
CA PHE A 120 0.21 5.24 -8.98
C PHE A 120 -0.53 6.43 -9.56
N CYS A 121 -1.48 6.97 -8.82
CA CYS A 121 -2.28 8.12 -9.23
C CYS A 121 -1.86 9.37 -8.47
N VAL A 122 -1.81 10.48 -9.17
CA VAL A 122 -1.69 11.81 -8.58
C VAL A 122 -3.05 12.47 -8.67
N LEU A 123 -3.69 12.69 -7.52
CA LEU A 123 -5.04 13.22 -7.45
C LEU A 123 -5.06 14.73 -7.59
N LYS A 124 -6.06 15.28 -8.29
CA LYS A 124 -6.39 16.71 -8.14
C LYS A 124 -6.89 16.96 -6.71
N PRO A 125 -6.63 18.13 -6.11
CA PRO A 125 -7.03 18.45 -4.75
C PRO A 125 -8.53 18.18 -4.51
N ARG A 126 -8.85 17.44 -3.46
CA ARG A 126 -10.22 17.11 -3.02
C ARG A 126 -10.34 17.19 -1.51
N ASP A 127 -11.44 17.77 -1.02
CA ASP A 127 -11.71 17.91 0.41
C ASP A 127 -11.74 16.58 1.17
N ARG A 128 -12.09 15.48 0.46
CA ARG A 128 -12.08 14.13 1.01
C ARG A 128 -10.73 13.76 1.62
N TYR A 129 -9.63 14.13 0.97
CA TYR A 129 -8.28 13.73 1.35
C TYR A 129 -7.50 14.81 2.09
N LYS A 130 -8.17 15.89 2.54
CA LYS A 130 -7.50 17.02 3.19
C LYS A 130 -6.65 16.67 4.41
N ASN A 131 -6.99 15.57 5.10
CA ASN A 131 -6.30 15.10 6.30
C ASN A 131 -5.61 13.75 6.07
N SER A 132 -5.29 13.38 4.83
CA SER A 132 -4.68 12.07 4.53
C SER A 132 -3.15 12.09 4.48
N GLY A 133 -2.51 13.25 4.70
CA GLY A 133 -1.07 13.39 4.48
C GLY A 133 -0.72 13.27 2.98
N ALA A 134 0.50 12.81 2.66
CA ALA A 134 0.96 12.64 1.28
C ALA A 134 0.25 11.48 0.55
N LEU A 135 -0.10 10.42 1.27
CA LEU A 135 -0.82 9.25 0.74
C LEU A 135 -2.33 9.43 0.97
N ALA A 136 -3.08 9.63 -0.12
CA ALA A 136 -4.54 9.77 -0.05
C ALA A 136 -5.22 8.43 0.24
N ALA A 137 -4.85 7.39 -0.52
CA ALA A 137 -5.44 6.07 -0.40
C ALA A 137 -4.52 4.96 -0.91
N VAL A 138 -4.73 3.76 -0.38
CA VAL A 138 -4.33 2.49 -1.01
C VAL A 138 -5.57 1.93 -1.69
N VAL A 139 -5.55 1.87 -3.02
CA VAL A 139 -6.70 1.45 -3.83
C VAL A 139 -6.54 -0.02 -4.22
N ILE A 140 -7.59 -0.80 -4.03
CA ILE A 140 -7.63 -2.24 -4.33
C ILE A 140 -8.76 -2.52 -5.33
N ASP A 141 -8.37 -2.96 -6.52
CA ASP A 141 -9.32 -3.42 -7.54
C ASP A 141 -9.96 -4.74 -7.11
N CYS A 142 -11.29 -4.80 -7.05
CA CYS A 142 -12.04 -5.96 -6.56
C CYS A 142 -13.30 -6.26 -7.38
N ALA A 143 -13.90 -7.43 -7.19
CA ALA A 143 -15.19 -7.78 -7.76
C ALA A 143 -16.36 -7.34 -6.87
N ASP A 144 -16.17 -7.43 -5.54
CA ASP A 144 -17.18 -7.14 -4.53
C ASP A 144 -16.61 -6.21 -3.44
N PRO A 145 -16.71 -4.87 -3.64
CA PRO A 145 -16.19 -3.90 -2.69
C PRO A 145 -16.72 -4.08 -1.27
N ALA A 146 -18.01 -4.30 -1.10
CA ALA A 146 -18.62 -4.44 0.21
C ALA A 146 -18.09 -5.66 0.98
N ARG A 147 -17.97 -6.80 0.29
CA ARG A 147 -17.42 -8.04 0.87
C ARG A 147 -15.96 -7.87 1.25
N LEU A 148 -15.17 -7.25 0.38
CA LEU A 148 -13.74 -7.08 0.62
C LEU A 148 -13.48 -6.05 1.73
N ALA A 149 -14.25 -4.95 1.76
CA ALA A 149 -14.23 -3.97 2.85
C ALA A 149 -14.60 -4.60 4.21
N ALA A 150 -15.61 -5.47 4.25
CA ALA A 150 -15.98 -6.18 5.47
C ALA A 150 -14.85 -7.09 5.99
N PHE A 151 -14.14 -7.79 5.11
CA PHE A 151 -12.96 -8.58 5.47
C PHE A 151 -11.86 -7.70 6.06
N TRP A 152 -11.44 -6.67 5.34
CA TRP A 152 -10.36 -5.79 5.77
C TRP A 152 -10.72 -4.96 7.01
N SER A 153 -11.99 -4.56 7.18
CA SER A 153 -12.48 -3.94 8.42
C SER A 153 -12.35 -4.90 9.62
N ALA A 154 -12.68 -6.18 9.44
CA ALA A 154 -12.49 -7.17 10.50
C ALA A 154 -11.00 -7.39 10.82
N VAL A 155 -10.11 -7.35 9.83
CA VAL A 155 -8.67 -7.55 9.99
C VAL A 155 -8.01 -6.36 10.66
N THR A 156 -8.28 -5.13 10.20
CA THR A 156 -7.61 -3.91 10.65
C THR A 156 -8.31 -3.24 11.83
N GLY A 157 -9.62 -3.48 11.99
CA GLY A 157 -10.49 -2.74 12.90
C GLY A 157 -10.87 -1.35 12.41
N TRP A 158 -10.46 -1.00 11.20
CA TRP A 158 -10.85 0.27 10.62
C TRP A 158 -12.33 0.23 10.21
N PRO A 159 -13.13 1.25 10.59
CA PRO A 159 -14.53 1.31 10.20
C PRO A 159 -14.70 1.50 8.69
N ILE A 160 -15.77 0.92 8.15
CA ILE A 160 -16.24 1.22 6.81
C ILE A 160 -16.86 2.62 6.84
N VAL A 161 -16.32 3.54 6.05
CA VAL A 161 -16.77 4.94 5.98
C VAL A 161 -17.54 5.25 4.70
N ASP A 162 -17.42 4.41 3.68
CA ASP A 162 -18.23 4.42 2.47
C ASP A 162 -18.60 2.99 2.07
N ASP A 163 -19.84 2.80 1.62
CA ASP A 163 -20.39 1.51 1.18
C ASP A 163 -21.40 1.74 0.05
N GLU A 164 -20.86 1.79 -1.17
CA GLU A 164 -21.63 1.95 -2.40
C GLU A 164 -21.49 0.69 -3.29
N PRO A 165 -22.40 0.44 -4.23
CA PRO A 165 -22.37 -0.78 -5.04
C PRO A 165 -21.07 -1.04 -5.81
N ALA A 166 -20.34 0.01 -6.20
CA ALA A 166 -19.10 -0.08 -6.97
C ALA A 166 -17.86 0.42 -6.20
N PHE A 167 -18.03 0.83 -4.94
CA PHE A 167 -16.98 1.46 -4.15
C PHE A 167 -17.23 1.26 -2.66
N ALA A 168 -16.19 0.92 -1.90
CA ALA A 168 -16.21 0.96 -0.45
C ALA A 168 -14.89 1.51 0.07
N ALA A 169 -14.87 2.07 1.29
CA ALA A 169 -13.67 2.60 1.88
C ALA A 169 -13.60 2.36 3.37
N LEU A 170 -12.39 2.12 3.86
CA LEU A 170 -12.04 2.11 5.29
C LEU A 170 -11.17 3.33 5.61
N ARG A 171 -11.22 3.77 6.85
CA ARG A 171 -10.31 4.77 7.38
C ARG A 171 -9.91 4.47 8.81
N SER A 172 -8.68 4.81 9.20
CA SER A 172 -8.23 4.65 10.59
C SER A 172 -9.13 5.41 11.55
N PRO A 173 -9.57 4.79 12.67
CA PRO A 173 -10.43 5.44 13.65
C PRO A 173 -9.67 6.37 14.59
N GLU A 174 -8.33 6.22 14.69
CA GLU A 174 -7.56 6.83 15.79
C GLU A 174 -7.40 8.33 15.61
N THR A 175 -7.27 8.82 14.37
CA THR A 175 -6.94 10.22 14.12
C THR A 175 -7.91 10.95 13.18
N GLU A 176 -8.78 10.26 12.45
CA GLU A 176 -9.44 10.80 11.26
C GLU A 176 -8.43 11.37 10.23
N GLU A 177 -7.17 11.01 10.38
CA GLU A 177 -6.01 11.35 9.56
C GLU A 177 -5.47 10.09 8.88
N GLY A 178 -4.49 10.25 7.99
CA GLY A 178 -3.91 9.14 7.25
C GLY A 178 -4.78 8.66 6.09
N PRO A 179 -4.27 7.69 5.32
CA PRO A 179 -4.86 7.25 4.07
C PRO A 179 -6.15 6.47 4.27
N PHE A 180 -6.95 6.44 3.21
CA PHE A 180 -8.03 5.47 3.07
C PHE A 180 -7.49 4.13 2.54
N ILE A 181 -8.21 3.04 2.81
CA ILE A 181 -8.14 1.82 2.02
C ILE A 181 -9.42 1.79 1.18
N GLU A 182 -9.27 1.92 -0.12
CA GLU A 182 -10.39 2.02 -1.05
C GLU A 182 -10.52 0.75 -1.90
N PHE A 183 -11.74 0.25 -2.02
CA PHE A 183 -12.09 -0.94 -2.79
C PHE A 183 -12.93 -0.51 -3.98
N VAL A 184 -12.41 -0.71 -5.19
CA VAL A 184 -13.04 -0.26 -6.43
C VAL A 184 -13.45 -1.47 -7.26
N ARG A 185 -14.70 -1.51 -7.71
CA ARG A 185 -15.17 -2.58 -8.59
C ARG A 185 -14.54 -2.45 -9.97
N VAL A 186 -13.80 -3.48 -10.37
CA VAL A 186 -13.21 -3.62 -11.70
C VAL A 186 -13.55 -5.00 -12.25
N GLU A 187 -14.15 -5.07 -13.45
CA GLU A 187 -14.58 -6.33 -14.07
C GLU A 187 -13.40 -7.13 -14.62
N ASP A 188 -12.54 -6.48 -15.42
CA ASP A 188 -11.38 -7.10 -16.08
C ASP A 188 -10.09 -6.87 -15.26
N ARG A 189 -10.01 -7.51 -14.09
CA ARG A 189 -8.84 -7.37 -13.20
C ARG A 189 -7.69 -8.25 -13.67
N THR A 190 -6.47 -7.72 -13.58
CA THR A 190 -5.25 -8.52 -13.75
C THR A 190 -5.27 -9.71 -12.78
N PRO A 191 -4.86 -10.92 -13.20
CA PRO A 191 -4.70 -12.04 -12.28
C PRO A 191 -3.72 -11.72 -11.15
N ALA A 192 -4.01 -12.18 -9.93
CA ALA A 192 -3.06 -12.12 -8.82
C ALA A 192 -1.87 -13.07 -9.10
N PRO A 193 -0.70 -12.85 -8.46
CA PRO A 193 -0.40 -11.83 -7.46
C PRO A 193 0.04 -10.48 -8.03
N SER A 194 -0.19 -9.41 -7.25
CA SER A 194 0.36 -8.07 -7.50
C SER A 194 1.75 -7.91 -6.87
N PRO A 195 2.68 -7.13 -7.44
CA PRO A 195 3.93 -6.77 -6.77
C PRO A 195 3.72 -5.84 -5.57
N VAL A 196 2.62 -5.11 -5.53
CA VAL A 196 2.24 -4.22 -4.42
C VAL A 196 1.21 -4.93 -3.55
N MET A 197 1.40 -4.90 -2.23
CA MET A 197 0.53 -5.57 -1.27
C MET A 197 0.47 -4.84 0.07
N LEU A 198 -0.58 -5.08 0.85
CA LEU A 198 -0.65 -4.62 2.24
C LEU A 198 0.24 -5.48 3.13
N GLY A 199 0.83 -4.86 4.16
CA GLY A 199 1.65 -5.54 5.15
C GLY A 199 1.03 -5.43 6.54
N LEU A 200 0.81 -6.59 7.14
CA LEU A 200 0.40 -6.75 8.52
C LEU A 200 1.58 -7.21 9.37
N GLU A 201 1.51 -6.95 10.66
CA GLU A 201 2.46 -7.46 11.64
C GLU A 201 1.72 -8.12 12.81
N SER A 202 2.19 -9.30 13.24
CA SER A 202 1.76 -9.91 14.49
C SER A 202 2.28 -9.10 15.68
N TYR A 203 1.52 -8.99 16.78
CA TYR A 203 2.02 -8.28 17.95
C TYR A 203 3.16 -9.02 18.65
N TYR A 204 3.20 -10.34 18.56
CA TYR A 204 4.22 -11.19 19.19
C TYR A 204 4.63 -12.33 18.26
N PRO A 205 5.95 -12.66 18.21
CA PRO A 205 6.45 -13.74 17.32
C PRO A 205 5.77 -15.09 17.55
N HIS A 206 5.52 -15.44 18.82
CA HIS A 206 4.95 -16.72 19.20
C HIS A 206 3.44 -16.86 18.89
N GLN A 207 2.77 -15.79 18.50
CA GLN A 207 1.34 -15.77 18.14
C GLN A 207 1.11 -15.88 16.64
N HIS A 208 2.15 -15.70 15.83
CA HIS A 208 2.03 -15.58 14.37
C HIS A 208 1.20 -16.69 13.70
N ASP A 209 1.43 -17.96 14.06
CA ASP A 209 0.66 -19.06 13.45
C ASP A 209 -0.82 -19.04 13.88
N ALA A 210 -1.12 -18.61 15.10
CA ALA A 210 -2.49 -18.40 15.55
C ALA A 210 -3.16 -17.21 14.87
N ASP A 211 -2.38 -16.13 14.61
CA ASP A 211 -2.85 -14.94 13.89
C ASP A 211 -3.19 -15.29 12.44
N VAL A 212 -2.34 -16.08 11.77
CA VAL A 212 -2.62 -16.58 10.41
C VAL A 212 -3.86 -17.47 10.41
N ALA A 213 -4.01 -18.38 11.37
CA ALA A 213 -5.21 -19.22 11.47
C ALA A 213 -6.48 -18.39 11.73
N TRP A 214 -6.38 -17.31 12.50
CA TRP A 214 -7.48 -16.36 12.69
C TRP A 214 -7.85 -15.66 11.38
N LEU A 215 -6.88 -15.18 10.58
CA LEU A 215 -7.12 -14.61 9.25
C LEU A 215 -7.83 -15.63 8.33
N GLU A 216 -7.42 -16.89 8.36
CA GLU A 216 -8.09 -17.96 7.61
C GLU A 216 -9.54 -18.16 8.06
N SER A 217 -9.84 -18.01 9.35
CA SER A 217 -11.22 -18.09 9.87
C SER A 217 -12.11 -16.95 9.37
N LEU A 218 -11.54 -15.81 8.95
CA LEU A 218 -12.23 -14.68 8.31
C LEU A 218 -12.41 -14.87 6.79
N GLY A 219 -11.81 -15.90 6.20
CA GLY A 219 -11.92 -16.20 4.78
C GLY A 219 -10.64 -15.96 3.97
N ALA A 220 -9.53 -15.63 4.61
CA ALA A 220 -8.24 -15.59 3.97
C ALA A 220 -7.71 -17.00 3.67
N LYS A 221 -6.66 -17.09 2.85
CA LYS A 221 -6.00 -18.34 2.52
C LYS A 221 -4.49 -18.21 2.66
N LYS A 222 -3.88 -19.04 3.50
CA LYS A 222 -2.42 -19.13 3.58
C LYS A 222 -1.85 -19.61 2.25
N VAL A 223 -0.87 -18.90 1.71
CA VAL A 223 -0.22 -19.18 0.42
C VAL A 223 1.14 -19.83 0.65
N ARG A 224 2.04 -19.13 1.34
CA ARG A 224 3.40 -19.58 1.61
C ARG A 224 3.97 -18.91 2.86
N ARG A 225 5.06 -19.46 3.39
CA ARG A 225 5.89 -18.84 4.43
C ARG A 225 7.27 -18.55 3.86
N HIS A 226 7.85 -17.47 4.30
CA HIS A 226 9.24 -17.10 4.08
C HIS A 226 9.95 -17.07 5.44
N ASP A 227 11.05 -17.80 5.55
CA ASP A 227 11.93 -17.75 6.71
C ASP A 227 13.28 -17.19 6.26
N GLY A 228 13.65 -16.03 6.75
CA GLY A 228 14.86 -15.29 6.40
C GLY A 228 15.16 -14.22 7.44
N ASP A 229 15.96 -13.22 7.07
CA ASP A 229 16.27 -12.08 7.94
C ASP A 229 14.98 -11.36 8.37
N VAL A 230 14.07 -11.13 7.43
CA VAL A 230 12.68 -10.78 7.71
C VAL A 230 11.81 -12.01 7.46
N SER A 231 11.23 -12.59 8.50
CA SER A 231 10.35 -13.75 8.40
C SER A 231 8.88 -13.33 8.32
N TYR A 232 8.11 -13.93 7.39
CA TYR A 232 6.70 -13.59 7.18
C TYR A 232 5.90 -14.74 6.56
N SER A 233 4.59 -14.68 6.67
CA SER A 233 3.66 -15.46 5.85
C SER A 233 3.03 -14.60 4.76
N ILE A 234 2.86 -15.16 3.56
CA ILE A 234 1.99 -14.62 2.53
C ILE A 234 0.64 -15.29 2.65
N VAL A 235 -0.37 -14.46 2.72
CA VAL A 235 -1.78 -14.83 2.86
C VAL A 235 -2.56 -14.11 1.75
N ALA A 236 -3.59 -14.72 1.21
CA ALA A 236 -4.47 -14.12 0.22
C ALA A 236 -5.82 -13.77 0.86
N ASP A 237 -6.36 -12.61 0.54
CA ASP A 237 -7.70 -12.20 0.93
C ASP A 237 -8.79 -13.00 0.18
N PRO A 238 -10.09 -12.81 0.47
CA PRO A 238 -11.16 -13.56 -0.19
C PRO A 238 -11.25 -13.41 -1.71
N GLU A 239 -10.56 -12.41 -2.29
CA GLU A 239 -10.48 -12.19 -3.75
C GLU A 239 -9.12 -12.55 -4.35
N GLY A 240 -8.22 -13.11 -3.54
CA GLY A 240 -6.91 -13.60 -3.96
C GLY A 240 -5.84 -12.52 -4.02
N ASN A 241 -6.05 -11.34 -3.45
CA ASN A 241 -4.98 -10.36 -3.30
C ASN A 241 -4.05 -10.83 -2.19
N GLU A 242 -2.76 -11.03 -2.54
CA GLU A 242 -1.75 -11.43 -1.56
C GLU A 242 -1.44 -10.25 -0.63
N PHE A 243 -1.21 -10.56 0.64
CA PHE A 243 -0.71 -9.65 1.65
C PHE A 243 0.29 -10.34 2.56
N ARG A 244 1.16 -9.55 3.16
CA ARG A 244 2.23 -10.06 4.03
C ARG A 244 1.83 -9.95 5.49
N VAL A 245 2.12 -11.00 6.28
CA VAL A 245 2.02 -10.96 7.74
C VAL A 245 3.41 -11.21 8.30
N VAL A 246 4.03 -10.16 8.86
CA VAL A 246 5.40 -10.20 9.36
C VAL A 246 5.44 -10.78 10.77
N ILE A 247 6.49 -11.55 11.05
CA ILE A 247 6.85 -12.01 12.39
C ILE A 247 7.77 -10.95 13.00
N PRO A 248 7.34 -10.22 14.05
CA PRO A 248 8.16 -9.16 14.61
C PRO A 248 9.42 -9.72 15.28
N VAL A 249 10.50 -8.95 15.24
CA VAL A 249 11.68 -9.24 16.05
C VAL A 249 11.37 -8.89 17.51
N TRP A 250 11.73 -9.76 18.44
CA TRP A 250 11.46 -9.52 19.85
C TRP A 250 12.74 -9.64 20.71
N PRO A 251 13.03 -8.68 21.62
CA PRO A 251 12.31 -7.42 21.79
C PRO A 251 12.43 -6.53 20.56
N PRO A 252 11.44 -5.65 20.31
CA PRO A 252 11.52 -4.74 19.17
C PRO A 252 12.79 -3.90 19.29
N PRO A 253 13.51 -3.62 18.19
CA PRO A 253 14.63 -2.70 18.21
C PRO A 253 14.18 -1.34 18.74
N ASP A 254 15.04 -0.67 19.52
CA ASP A 254 14.77 0.68 19.97
C ASP A 254 14.50 1.55 18.73
N ARG A 255 13.29 2.04 18.59
CA ARG A 255 12.94 3.04 17.58
C ARG A 255 13.66 4.34 18.00
N ARG A 256 14.81 4.61 17.39
CA ARG A 256 15.56 5.85 17.56
C ARG A 256 15.31 6.77 16.40
#